data_db2c59df61a5ac053bbe7e399614e9a7
#
_entry.id   db2c59df61a5ac053bbe7e399614e9a7
#
_cell.length_a   1.000
_cell.length_b   1.000
_cell.length_c   1.000
_cell.angle_alpha   90.00
_cell.angle_beta   90.00
_cell.angle_gamma   90.00
#
_symmetry.space_group_name_H-M   'P 1'
#
loop_
_entity.id
_entity.type
_entity.pdbx_description
1 polymer ?
#
loop_
_entity_poly.entity_id
_entity_poly.type
_entity_poly.pdbx_seq_one_letter_code
_entity_poly.pdbx_strand_id
1 'polypeptide(L)'
;MAASAGAAFAAPWFPGISQAASSASGGGPKRVIFFLQNQGFDPRTCIPAGMKNSGSLAKAKLPEPIEALEPFKERLHIINGLHGLHTSPSHSAFFGALGGYRGDDGAPPLGPTIDYELSKVLPQTLMPHLCIGMDSMENMKAKPTVANLSASGAGQPIFMQSNPNHLYQMLYGGISDGDIRKQHEARSSMFDRIEQLAAADGKSLPMADQQRYEQYVKGFHDINDLRVRLGGVSEHLRKFAPKVDDRYTKPQFETDWHDVLLDLGISALKSGITSVLTIGSGRGEIFGSWKGLGVEEQGHNLGHMEQPDNPIWIKIRQYNSRMLVKLMEQLESVPEGSGTMMDNTLIVYTSNNADKQHTAGATWPVMLLGNCGGIFKTGCFTQLDGKRPINALYSTLLNVSGVPCDRFNLSDKMAAKFDAGTGPLKEILV
;
A
#
# COMPACT_ATOMS: atom_id res chain seq x y z
N MET A 1 24.94 15.31 44.22
CA MET A 1 23.74 14.48 43.98
C MET A 1 22.67 15.36 43.39
N ALA A 2 22.50 15.30 42.11
CA ALA A 2 21.42 15.95 41.36
C ALA A 2 20.85 14.89 40.42
N ALA A 3 19.65 14.39 40.76
CA ALA A 3 18.92 13.43 39.94
C ALA A 3 18.24 14.18 38.80
N SER A 4 18.62 13.87 37.56
CA SER A 4 17.92 14.33 36.35
C SER A 4 16.66 13.48 36.18
N ALA A 5 15.49 14.06 36.45
CA ALA A 5 14.22 13.48 36.10
C ALA A 5 14.02 13.56 34.58
N GLY A 6 14.10 12.42 33.91
CA GLY A 6 13.68 12.25 32.52
C GLY A 6 12.16 12.38 32.43
N ALA A 7 11.68 13.47 31.85
CA ALA A 7 10.27 13.66 31.57
C ALA A 7 9.84 12.70 30.47
N ALA A 8 9.09 11.66 30.83
CA ALA A 8 8.32 10.87 29.89
C ALA A 8 7.24 11.76 29.25
N PHE A 9 7.42 12.13 28.00
CA PHE A 9 6.36 12.75 27.22
C PHE A 9 5.30 11.69 26.89
N ALA A 10 4.40 11.44 27.84
CA ALA A 10 3.10 10.84 27.54
C ALA A 10 2.31 11.86 26.74
N ALA A 11 1.97 11.55 25.52
CA ALA A 11 1.14 12.38 24.67
C ALA A 11 -0.35 12.23 25.08
N PRO A 12 -0.97 13.22 25.76
CA PRO A 12 -2.38 13.16 26.13
C PRO A 12 -3.22 14.11 25.29
N TRP A 13 -3.13 14.02 23.93
CA TRP A 13 -3.85 14.99 23.10
C TRP A 13 -4.91 14.39 22.17
N PHE A 14 -5.12 13.07 22.19
CA PHE A 14 -6.18 12.42 21.43
C PHE A 14 -6.87 11.33 22.26
N PRO A 15 -8.00 11.64 22.94
CA PRO A 15 -8.76 10.62 23.66
C PRO A 15 -9.20 9.44 22.77
N GLY A 16 -9.41 9.67 21.47
CA GLY A 16 -9.75 8.64 20.51
C GLY A 16 -8.55 7.80 20.01
N ILE A 17 -7.36 8.41 19.87
CA ILE A 17 -6.15 7.70 19.42
C ILE A 17 -5.49 6.95 20.59
N SER A 18 -5.51 7.52 21.79
CA SER A 18 -4.96 6.86 22.98
C SER A 18 -5.81 5.66 23.46
N GLN A 19 -7.13 5.69 23.27
CA GLN A 19 -7.99 4.53 23.58
C GLN A 19 -7.86 3.41 22.52
N ALA A 20 -7.70 3.75 21.24
CA ALA A 20 -7.42 2.75 20.22
C ALA A 20 -6.05 2.07 20.43
N ALA A 21 -5.03 2.82 20.89
CA ALA A 21 -3.72 2.25 21.23
C ALA A 21 -3.74 1.38 22.49
N SER A 22 -4.70 1.57 23.41
CA SER A 22 -4.81 0.79 24.65
C SER A 22 -5.68 -0.46 24.52
N SER A 23 -6.53 -0.57 23.48
CA SER A 23 -7.33 -1.78 23.24
C SER A 23 -6.63 -2.83 22.37
N ALA A 24 -5.53 -2.50 21.72
CA ALA A 24 -4.67 -3.45 21.01
C ALA A 24 -3.58 -4.01 21.95
N SER A 25 -3.99 -4.64 23.04
CA SER A 25 -3.08 -5.49 23.86
C SER A 25 -2.82 -6.86 23.25
N GLY A 26 -3.18 -7.08 22.00
CA GLY A 26 -2.78 -8.23 21.19
C GLY A 26 -1.67 -7.79 20.24
N GLY A 27 -0.55 -8.52 20.24
CA GLY A 27 0.69 -8.20 19.53
C GLY A 27 0.61 -8.29 18.00
N GLY A 28 -0.33 -7.59 17.34
CA GLY A 28 -0.44 -7.48 15.89
C GLY A 28 0.30 -6.27 15.32
N PRO A 29 0.45 -6.17 13.98
CA PRO A 29 1.01 -4.98 13.34
C PRO A 29 0.17 -3.74 13.66
N LYS A 30 0.82 -2.61 13.89
CA LYS A 30 0.13 -1.32 14.02
C LYS A 30 -0.09 -0.66 12.67
N ARG A 31 0.74 -1.01 11.69
CA ARG A 31 0.69 -0.50 10.30
C ARG A 31 1.01 -1.59 9.31
N VAL A 32 0.32 -1.58 8.20
CA VAL A 32 0.64 -2.45 7.07
C VAL A 32 0.76 -1.62 5.80
N ILE A 33 1.83 -1.88 5.04
CA ILE A 33 2.11 -1.20 3.78
C ILE A 33 2.17 -2.26 2.69
N PHE A 34 1.32 -2.13 1.68
CA PHE A 34 1.38 -2.93 0.47
C PHE A 34 2.12 -2.13 -0.60
N PHE A 35 3.24 -2.65 -1.06
CA PHE A 35 3.94 -2.10 -2.21
C PHE A 35 3.89 -3.11 -3.35
N LEU A 36 3.10 -2.80 -4.38
CA LEU A 36 2.91 -3.66 -5.54
C LEU A 36 3.72 -3.10 -6.71
N GLN A 37 4.75 -3.83 -7.10
CA GLN A 37 5.45 -3.51 -8.35
C GLN A 37 4.63 -3.97 -9.55
N ASN A 38 4.78 -3.25 -10.65
CA ASN A 38 4.11 -3.59 -11.90
C ASN A 38 4.84 -4.71 -12.65
N GLN A 39 4.09 -5.43 -13.49
CA GLN A 39 4.57 -6.37 -14.50
C GLN A 39 5.28 -7.62 -13.96
N GLY A 40 4.91 -8.06 -12.76
CA GLY A 40 5.40 -9.30 -12.17
C GLY A 40 6.57 -9.13 -11.22
N PHE A 41 6.86 -10.21 -10.52
CA PHE A 41 7.96 -10.32 -9.59
C PHE A 41 8.63 -11.68 -9.79
N ASP A 42 9.59 -11.75 -10.72
CA ASP A 42 10.29 -12.99 -11.05
C ASP A 42 11.06 -13.49 -9.81
N PRO A 43 10.86 -14.74 -9.38
CA PRO A 43 11.59 -15.33 -8.24
C PRO A 43 13.11 -15.18 -8.35
N ARG A 44 13.65 -15.22 -9.58
CA ARG A 44 15.09 -15.08 -9.83
C ARG A 44 15.63 -13.68 -9.51
N THR A 45 14.76 -12.68 -9.40
CA THR A 45 15.13 -11.30 -9.05
C THR A 45 15.12 -11.04 -7.55
N CYS A 46 14.61 -11.95 -6.73
CA CYS A 46 14.54 -11.78 -5.27
C CYS A 46 15.13 -12.94 -4.47
N ILE A 47 15.20 -14.15 -5.01
CA ILE A 47 15.75 -15.31 -4.29
C ILE A 47 17.27 -15.36 -4.49
N PRO A 48 18.08 -15.39 -3.43
CA PRO A 48 19.53 -15.53 -3.53
C PRO A 48 19.95 -16.77 -4.30
N ALA A 49 20.99 -16.62 -5.14
CA ALA A 49 21.50 -17.70 -5.97
C ALA A 49 21.85 -18.95 -5.13
N GLY A 50 21.39 -20.10 -5.60
CA GLY A 50 21.62 -21.39 -4.93
C GLY A 50 20.66 -21.74 -3.80
N MET A 51 19.81 -20.82 -3.36
CA MET A 51 18.77 -21.11 -2.35
C MET A 51 17.57 -21.79 -2.99
N LYS A 52 17.44 -23.11 -2.80
CA LYS A 52 16.30 -23.90 -3.29
C LYS A 52 15.33 -24.31 -2.16
N ASN A 53 15.79 -24.31 -0.93
CA ASN A 53 15.05 -24.69 0.25
C ASN A 53 15.02 -23.55 1.27
N SER A 54 14.04 -23.57 2.16
CA SER A 54 13.94 -22.63 3.27
C SER A 54 15.23 -22.57 4.08
N GLY A 55 15.63 -21.35 4.48
CA GLY A 55 16.87 -21.15 5.23
C GLY A 55 17.16 -19.71 5.56
N SER A 56 18.22 -19.49 6.31
CA SER A 56 18.68 -18.17 6.72
C SER A 56 19.32 -17.39 5.57
N LEU A 57 19.03 -16.09 5.49
CA LEU A 57 19.67 -15.15 4.56
C LEU A 57 21.02 -14.65 5.04
N ALA A 58 21.45 -14.93 6.28
CA ALA A 58 22.63 -14.31 6.89
C ALA A 58 23.90 -14.42 6.04
N LYS A 59 24.13 -15.58 5.40
CA LYS A 59 25.30 -15.83 4.54
C LYS A 59 25.00 -15.69 3.05
N ALA A 60 23.75 -15.43 2.67
CA ALA A 60 23.37 -15.26 1.29
C ALA A 60 23.61 -13.81 0.83
N LYS A 61 24.01 -13.63 -0.43
CA LYS A 61 24.05 -12.33 -1.08
C LYS A 61 22.70 -12.13 -1.80
N LEU A 62 22.07 -10.98 -1.57
CA LEU A 62 20.84 -10.65 -2.28
C LEU A 62 21.11 -10.46 -3.78
N PRO A 63 20.17 -10.81 -4.66
CA PRO A 63 20.26 -10.53 -6.09
C PRO A 63 20.40 -9.04 -6.38
N GLU A 64 21.09 -8.71 -7.47
CA GLU A 64 21.35 -7.34 -7.91
C GLU A 64 20.09 -6.43 -7.92
N PRO A 65 18.91 -6.90 -8.40
CA PRO A 65 17.70 -6.08 -8.40
C PRO A 65 17.26 -5.57 -7.04
N ILE A 66 17.63 -6.26 -5.95
CA ILE A 66 17.26 -5.92 -4.57
C ILE A 66 18.48 -5.71 -3.67
N GLU A 67 19.67 -5.51 -4.23
CA GLU A 67 20.92 -5.35 -3.45
C GLU A 67 20.88 -4.16 -2.48
N ALA A 68 20.09 -3.11 -2.79
CA ALA A 68 19.89 -1.98 -1.89
C ALA A 68 19.33 -2.39 -0.51
N LEU A 69 18.67 -3.55 -0.41
CA LEU A 69 18.15 -4.10 0.83
C LEU A 69 19.19 -4.90 1.66
N GLU A 70 20.42 -5.08 1.19
CA GLU A 70 21.46 -5.79 1.97
C GLU A 70 21.63 -5.26 3.41
N PRO A 71 21.64 -3.94 3.69
CA PRO A 71 21.72 -3.42 5.06
C PRO A 71 20.53 -3.82 5.94
N PHE A 72 19.39 -4.13 5.33
CA PHE A 72 18.15 -4.51 6.01
C PHE A 72 17.85 -6.01 5.95
N LYS A 73 18.80 -6.83 5.52
CA LYS A 73 18.62 -8.27 5.30
C LYS A 73 18.04 -9.02 6.51
N GLU A 74 18.43 -8.62 7.70
CA GLU A 74 17.90 -9.17 8.96
C GLU A 74 16.42 -8.89 9.18
N ARG A 75 15.85 -7.90 8.48
CA ARG A 75 14.41 -7.55 8.53
C ARG A 75 13.60 -8.15 7.38
N LEU A 76 14.24 -8.88 6.46
CA LEU A 76 13.62 -9.47 5.28
C LEU A 76 13.14 -10.88 5.51
N HIS A 77 11.98 -11.20 4.95
CA HIS A 77 11.52 -12.57 4.75
C HIS A 77 11.08 -12.75 3.30
N ILE A 78 11.82 -13.52 2.54
CA ILE A 78 11.48 -13.84 1.15
C ILE A 78 10.63 -15.11 1.14
N ILE A 79 9.47 -15.08 0.52
CA ILE A 79 8.52 -16.19 0.44
C ILE A 79 8.29 -16.55 -1.01
N ASN A 80 8.48 -17.81 -1.35
CA ASN A 80 8.18 -18.37 -2.67
C ASN A 80 7.28 -19.60 -2.54
N GLY A 81 6.56 -19.93 -3.63
CA GLY A 81 5.65 -21.09 -3.66
C GLY A 81 4.21 -20.76 -3.28
N LEU A 82 3.84 -19.47 -3.21
CA LEU A 82 2.44 -19.06 -3.31
C LEU A 82 2.03 -19.04 -4.79
N HIS A 83 0.74 -19.16 -5.07
CA HIS A 83 0.18 -19.05 -6.41
C HIS A 83 -1.05 -18.15 -6.47
N GLY A 84 -1.39 -17.66 -7.67
CA GLY A 84 -2.59 -16.90 -7.97
C GLY A 84 -3.39 -17.48 -9.14
N LEU A 85 -3.36 -18.80 -9.35
CA LEU A 85 -3.97 -19.49 -10.50
C LEU A 85 -5.44 -19.09 -10.75
N HIS A 86 -6.17 -18.77 -9.70
CA HIS A 86 -7.59 -18.38 -9.76
C HIS A 86 -7.80 -16.88 -10.00
N THR A 87 -6.77 -16.07 -9.89
CA THR A 87 -6.85 -14.63 -10.15
C THR A 87 -6.72 -14.30 -11.63
N SER A 88 -6.23 -15.25 -12.44
CA SER A 88 -5.97 -15.09 -13.88
C SER A 88 -5.15 -13.82 -14.20
N PRO A 89 -3.98 -13.63 -13.60
CA PRO A 89 -3.19 -12.43 -13.78
C PRO A 89 -2.56 -12.42 -15.18
N SER A 90 -3.18 -11.74 -16.13
CA SER A 90 -2.62 -11.58 -17.50
C SER A 90 -1.58 -10.46 -17.51
N HIS A 91 -2.01 -9.24 -17.81
CA HIS A 91 -1.16 -8.04 -17.70
C HIS A 91 -1.13 -7.50 -16.27
N SER A 92 -2.23 -7.67 -15.57
CA SER A 92 -2.41 -7.34 -14.15
C SER A 92 -3.53 -8.22 -13.60
N ALA A 93 -3.50 -8.54 -12.33
CA ALA A 93 -4.64 -9.09 -11.62
C ALA A 93 -5.60 -8.00 -11.12
N PHE A 94 -5.29 -6.73 -11.33
CA PHE A 94 -6.10 -5.58 -10.90
C PHE A 94 -6.55 -5.75 -9.43
N PHE A 95 -7.85 -5.56 -9.13
CA PHE A 95 -8.39 -5.80 -7.78
C PHE A 95 -8.11 -7.22 -7.26
N GLY A 96 -7.89 -8.19 -8.14
CA GLY A 96 -7.55 -9.55 -7.77
C GLY A 96 -6.19 -9.68 -7.10
N ALA A 97 -5.27 -8.74 -7.33
CA ALA A 97 -3.94 -8.77 -6.70
C ALA A 97 -4.04 -8.69 -5.17
N LEU A 98 -4.91 -7.86 -4.63
CA LEU A 98 -5.16 -7.71 -3.19
C LEU A 98 -6.48 -8.35 -2.76
N GLY A 99 -7.36 -8.67 -3.69
CA GLY A 99 -8.64 -9.32 -3.42
C GLY A 99 -8.55 -10.84 -3.37
N GLY A 100 -7.52 -11.45 -3.99
CA GLY A 100 -7.42 -12.91 -4.10
C GLY A 100 -8.60 -13.53 -4.86
N TYR A 101 -9.10 -12.85 -5.88
CA TYR A 101 -10.14 -13.30 -6.80
C TYR A 101 -9.76 -12.90 -8.22
N ARG A 102 -10.53 -13.34 -9.21
CA ARG A 102 -10.29 -12.93 -10.60
C ARG A 102 -10.54 -11.43 -10.76
N GLY A 103 -9.56 -10.72 -11.30
CA GLY A 103 -9.67 -9.32 -11.72
C GLY A 103 -9.41 -9.20 -13.22
N ASP A 104 -10.21 -8.40 -13.91
CA ASP A 104 -10.07 -8.12 -15.33
C ASP A 104 -10.01 -6.60 -15.54
N ASP A 105 -9.42 -6.15 -16.67
CA ASP A 105 -9.34 -4.74 -17.02
C ASP A 105 -10.72 -4.09 -17.11
N GLY A 106 -10.88 -2.95 -16.46
CA GLY A 106 -12.16 -2.22 -16.44
C GLY A 106 -13.31 -2.91 -15.69
N ALA A 107 -13.11 -4.13 -15.18
CA ALA A 107 -14.13 -4.84 -14.42
C ALA A 107 -14.25 -4.27 -12.99
N PRO A 108 -15.46 -4.21 -12.41
CA PRO A 108 -15.62 -3.83 -11.01
C PRO A 108 -15.01 -4.88 -10.07
N PRO A 109 -14.62 -4.49 -8.84
CA PRO A 109 -14.15 -5.46 -7.85
C PRO A 109 -15.25 -6.44 -7.46
N LEU A 110 -14.88 -7.70 -7.22
CA LEU A 110 -15.81 -8.76 -6.82
C LEU A 110 -16.05 -8.82 -5.30
N GLY A 111 -15.20 -8.14 -4.52
CA GLY A 111 -15.28 -8.10 -3.07
C GLY A 111 -14.25 -7.14 -2.48
N PRO A 112 -14.17 -7.07 -1.14
CA PRO A 112 -13.17 -6.24 -0.48
C PRO A 112 -11.76 -6.79 -0.72
N THR A 113 -10.75 -5.90 -0.67
CA THR A 113 -9.34 -6.27 -0.74
C THR A 113 -8.72 -6.31 0.66
N ILE A 114 -7.61 -7.04 0.80
CA ILE A 114 -6.98 -7.29 2.10
C ILE A 114 -6.53 -6.00 2.80
N ASP A 115 -6.03 -5.03 2.07
CA ASP A 115 -5.61 -3.73 2.58
C ASP A 115 -6.79 -2.97 3.20
N TYR A 116 -7.96 -3.00 2.58
CA TYR A 116 -9.17 -2.43 3.16
C TYR A 116 -9.63 -3.20 4.40
N GLU A 117 -9.65 -4.54 4.35
CA GLU A 117 -10.05 -5.34 5.52
C GLU A 117 -9.14 -5.07 6.73
N LEU A 118 -7.82 -4.95 6.51
CA LEU A 118 -6.88 -4.57 7.56
C LEU A 118 -7.14 -3.16 8.09
N SER A 119 -7.54 -2.21 7.25
CA SER A 119 -7.84 -0.85 7.69
C SER A 119 -9.01 -0.75 8.67
N LYS A 120 -9.88 -1.76 8.73
CA LYS A 120 -10.99 -1.82 9.68
C LYS A 120 -10.56 -2.31 11.07
N VAL A 121 -9.47 -3.06 11.16
CA VAL A 121 -9.04 -3.76 12.37
C VAL A 121 -7.76 -3.21 12.97
N LEU A 122 -6.89 -2.61 12.18
CA LEU A 122 -5.70 -1.90 12.66
C LEU A 122 -6.09 -0.63 13.45
N PRO A 123 -5.16 -0.02 14.19
CA PRO A 123 -5.44 1.20 14.94
C PRO A 123 -6.13 2.24 14.07
N GLN A 124 -7.26 2.75 14.55
CA GLN A 124 -8.09 3.69 13.81
C GLN A 124 -7.37 5.03 13.64
N THR A 125 -7.42 5.57 12.44
CA THR A 125 -6.73 6.79 12.02
C THR A 125 -7.72 7.73 11.32
N LEU A 126 -7.27 8.93 11.00
CA LEU A 126 -8.10 9.93 10.32
C LEU A 126 -8.54 9.44 8.92
N MET A 127 -7.62 8.79 8.22
CA MET A 127 -7.85 8.12 6.94
C MET A 127 -7.44 6.66 7.11
N PRO A 128 -8.35 5.74 7.34
CA PRO A 128 -8.00 4.34 7.63
C PRO A 128 -7.12 3.70 6.56
N HIS A 129 -7.31 4.09 5.29
CA HIS A 129 -6.59 3.55 4.14
C HIS A 129 -6.20 4.65 3.16
N LEU A 130 -4.94 4.72 2.80
CA LEU A 130 -4.40 5.61 1.76
C LEU A 130 -3.84 4.77 0.60
N CYS A 131 -4.28 5.08 -0.62
CA CYS A 131 -3.78 4.43 -1.83
C CYS A 131 -3.05 5.45 -2.71
N ILE A 132 -1.85 5.08 -3.16
CA ILE A 132 -0.98 5.89 -4.03
C ILE A 132 -0.65 5.10 -5.29
N GLY A 133 -0.80 5.73 -6.45
CA GLY A 133 -0.48 5.14 -7.75
C GLY A 133 0.60 5.91 -8.48
N MET A 134 1.67 5.23 -8.87
CA MET A 134 2.79 5.77 -9.63
C MET A 134 2.71 5.31 -11.08
N ASP A 135 2.87 6.23 -12.04
CA ASP A 135 2.74 5.91 -13.47
C ASP A 135 3.55 6.90 -14.32
N SER A 136 3.37 6.85 -15.63
CA SER A 136 3.91 7.88 -16.52
C SER A 136 3.37 9.26 -16.16
N MET A 137 4.16 10.29 -16.45
CA MET A 137 3.77 11.68 -16.20
C MET A 137 2.46 12.04 -16.91
N GLU A 138 2.29 11.55 -18.15
CA GLU A 138 1.10 11.79 -18.95
C GLU A 138 -0.15 11.19 -18.28
N ASN A 139 -0.08 9.93 -17.87
CA ASN A 139 -1.17 9.25 -17.20
C ASN A 139 -1.54 9.90 -15.86
N MET A 140 -0.54 10.26 -15.05
CA MET A 140 -0.78 10.90 -13.76
C MET A 140 -1.40 12.30 -13.89
N LYS A 141 -1.08 13.03 -14.97
CA LYS A 141 -1.71 14.32 -15.28
C LYS A 141 -3.13 14.16 -15.82
N ALA A 142 -3.33 13.23 -16.75
CA ALA A 142 -4.63 13.00 -17.38
C ALA A 142 -5.66 12.38 -16.42
N LYS A 143 -5.20 11.45 -15.57
CA LYS A 143 -6.04 10.74 -14.59
C LYS A 143 -5.38 10.83 -13.21
N PRO A 144 -5.60 11.92 -12.46
CA PRO A 144 -4.98 12.11 -11.14
C PRO A 144 -5.45 11.10 -10.10
N THR A 145 -6.53 10.39 -10.36
CA THR A 145 -7.03 9.27 -9.57
C THR A 145 -7.37 8.09 -10.45
N VAL A 146 -7.15 6.87 -9.95
CA VAL A 146 -7.51 5.63 -10.63
C VAL A 146 -7.93 4.58 -9.60
N ALA A 147 -8.82 3.66 -10.00
CA ALA A 147 -9.35 2.64 -9.10
C ALA A 147 -9.23 1.26 -9.77
N ASN A 148 -8.19 0.50 -9.41
CA ASN A 148 -7.95 -0.83 -9.97
C ASN A 148 -7.15 -1.80 -9.08
N LEU A 149 -6.74 -1.42 -7.86
CA LEU A 149 -6.04 -2.32 -6.92
C LEU A 149 -6.82 -2.60 -5.64
N SER A 150 -7.46 -1.57 -5.08
CA SER A 150 -8.09 -1.64 -3.75
C SER A 150 -9.59 -1.43 -3.85
N ALA A 151 -10.35 -2.14 -3.00
CA ALA A 151 -11.80 -2.08 -2.97
C ALA A 151 -12.35 -2.30 -1.57
N SER A 152 -13.45 -1.60 -1.22
CA SER A 152 -14.15 -1.76 0.04
C SER A 152 -15.26 -2.83 -0.01
N GLY A 153 -15.58 -3.33 -1.20
CA GLY A 153 -16.61 -4.34 -1.41
C GLY A 153 -16.85 -4.57 -2.89
N ALA A 154 -17.78 -5.46 -3.20
CA ALA A 154 -18.19 -5.72 -4.57
C ALA A 154 -18.75 -4.43 -5.23
N GLY A 155 -18.20 -4.07 -6.39
CA GLY A 155 -18.56 -2.84 -7.09
C GLY A 155 -18.15 -1.53 -6.38
N GLN A 156 -17.33 -1.60 -5.33
CA GLN A 156 -16.95 -0.44 -4.52
C GLN A 156 -15.42 -0.23 -4.54
N PRO A 157 -14.86 0.34 -5.61
CA PRO A 157 -13.44 0.57 -5.72
C PRO A 157 -12.95 1.69 -4.80
N ILE A 158 -11.70 1.61 -4.36
CA ILE A 158 -10.98 2.68 -3.66
C ILE A 158 -10.02 3.34 -4.62
N PHE A 159 -10.03 4.67 -4.65
CA PHE A 159 -9.25 5.45 -5.60
C PHE A 159 -7.83 5.70 -5.09
N MET A 160 -6.84 5.34 -5.91
CA MET A 160 -5.46 5.71 -5.71
C MET A 160 -5.21 7.15 -6.14
N GLN A 161 -4.42 7.87 -5.36
CA GLN A 161 -3.97 9.23 -5.66
C GLN A 161 -2.67 9.18 -6.47
N SER A 162 -2.67 9.78 -7.65
CA SER A 162 -1.51 9.79 -8.55
C SER A 162 -0.97 11.19 -8.84
N ASN A 163 -1.60 12.23 -8.31
CA ASN A 163 -1.13 13.60 -8.45
C ASN A 163 -0.66 14.13 -7.10
N PRO A 164 0.65 14.44 -6.94
CA PRO A 164 1.21 14.92 -5.68
C PRO A 164 0.56 16.20 -5.16
N ASN A 165 0.21 17.15 -6.05
CA ASN A 165 -0.46 18.37 -5.62
C ASN A 165 -1.84 18.10 -5.05
N HIS A 166 -2.60 17.21 -5.67
CA HIS A 166 -3.92 16.83 -5.17
C HIS A 166 -3.80 16.13 -3.82
N LEU A 167 -2.87 15.20 -3.69
CA LEU A 167 -2.63 14.47 -2.44
C LEU A 167 -2.15 15.42 -1.33
N TYR A 168 -1.20 16.32 -1.64
CA TYR A 168 -0.75 17.33 -0.69
C TYR A 168 -1.89 18.23 -0.22
N GLN A 169 -2.70 18.73 -1.16
CA GLN A 169 -3.87 19.56 -0.85
C GLN A 169 -4.88 18.82 0.05
N MET A 170 -5.09 17.54 -0.19
CA MET A 170 -5.99 16.72 0.60
C MET A 170 -5.49 16.54 2.04
N LEU A 171 -4.20 16.23 2.21
CA LEU A 171 -3.61 15.91 3.52
C LEU A 171 -3.20 17.16 4.31
N TYR A 172 -2.65 18.17 3.65
CA TYR A 172 -1.94 19.30 4.27
C TYR A 172 -2.42 20.68 3.84
N GLY A 173 -3.34 20.79 2.89
CA GLY A 173 -3.85 22.06 2.39
C GLY A 173 -4.41 22.96 3.50
N GLY A 174 -5.08 22.36 4.47
CA GLY A 174 -5.67 23.07 5.61
C GLY A 174 -4.66 23.69 6.59
N ILE A 175 -3.40 23.22 6.57
CA ILE A 175 -2.33 23.72 7.44
C ILE A 175 -1.26 24.52 6.69
N SER A 176 -1.38 24.61 5.37
CA SER A 176 -0.46 25.34 4.50
C SER A 176 -0.72 26.83 4.52
N ASP A 177 0.24 27.61 4.02
CA ASP A 177 0.13 29.05 3.89
C ASP A 177 0.06 29.48 2.40
N GLY A 178 -0.18 30.77 2.15
CA GLY A 178 -0.14 31.36 0.81
C GLY A 178 -1.18 30.80 -0.16
N ASP A 179 -0.76 30.53 -1.39
CA ASP A 179 -1.67 30.13 -2.48
C ASP A 179 -2.21 28.71 -2.30
N ILE A 180 -1.46 27.81 -1.65
CA ILE A 180 -1.93 26.44 -1.33
C ILE A 180 -3.12 26.54 -0.38
N ARG A 181 -3.04 27.37 0.63
CA ARG A 181 -4.14 27.61 1.56
C ARG A 181 -5.36 28.20 0.88
N LYS A 182 -5.18 29.22 0.03
CA LYS A 182 -6.28 29.82 -0.75
C LYS A 182 -6.97 28.81 -1.66
N GLN A 183 -6.19 27.95 -2.36
CA GLN A 183 -6.75 26.89 -3.18
C GLN A 183 -7.53 25.86 -2.35
N HIS A 184 -7.02 25.50 -1.18
CA HIS A 184 -7.71 24.60 -0.26
C HIS A 184 -9.04 25.20 0.21
N GLU A 185 -9.08 26.47 0.59
CA GLU A 185 -10.27 27.20 1.02
C GLU A 185 -11.31 27.32 -0.11
N ALA A 186 -10.86 27.64 -1.33
CA ALA A 186 -11.74 27.71 -2.50
C ALA A 186 -12.40 26.37 -2.83
N ARG A 187 -11.62 25.28 -2.80
CA ARG A 187 -12.14 23.92 -2.98
C ARG A 187 -13.11 23.52 -1.85
N SER A 188 -12.78 23.88 -0.62
CA SER A 188 -13.62 23.64 0.54
C SER A 188 -14.99 24.32 0.39
N SER A 189 -15.02 25.57 0.02
CA SER A 189 -16.26 26.33 -0.21
C SER A 189 -17.09 25.72 -1.37
N MET A 190 -16.40 25.20 -2.39
CA MET A 190 -17.09 24.49 -3.49
C MET A 190 -17.74 23.19 -3.01
N PHE A 191 -17.04 22.40 -2.19
CA PHE A 191 -17.60 21.17 -1.62
C PHE A 191 -18.79 21.46 -0.71
N ASP A 192 -18.69 22.46 0.18
CA ASP A 192 -19.80 22.88 1.04
C ASP A 192 -21.04 23.29 0.21
N ARG A 193 -20.83 23.95 -0.93
CA ARG A 193 -21.92 24.34 -1.83
C ARG A 193 -22.54 23.15 -2.58
N ILE A 194 -21.71 22.21 -3.04
CA ILE A 194 -22.18 20.97 -3.69
C ILE A 194 -23.00 20.16 -2.70
N GLU A 195 -22.57 20.02 -1.46
CA GLU A 195 -23.28 19.32 -0.41
C GLU A 195 -24.64 19.93 -0.12
N GLN A 196 -24.73 21.27 -0.03
CA GLN A 196 -26.01 21.98 0.14
C GLN A 196 -26.96 21.76 -1.04
N LEU A 197 -26.47 21.82 -2.28
CA LEU A 197 -27.26 21.56 -3.48
C LEU A 197 -27.72 20.10 -3.55
N ALA A 198 -26.81 19.18 -3.25
CA ALA A 198 -27.10 17.76 -3.24
C ALA A 198 -28.19 17.38 -2.21
N ALA A 199 -28.18 17.97 -1.04
CA ALA A 199 -29.22 17.75 -0.03
C ALA A 199 -30.63 18.24 -0.49
N ALA A 200 -30.66 19.22 -1.40
CA ALA A 200 -31.94 19.77 -1.95
C ALA A 200 -32.53 18.91 -3.08
N ASP A 201 -31.69 18.38 -3.98
CA ASP A 201 -32.13 17.75 -5.23
C ASP A 201 -32.40 16.23 -5.14
N GLY A 202 -31.79 15.52 -4.17
CA GLY A 202 -31.83 14.05 -4.09
C GLY A 202 -33.24 13.46 -3.91
N LYS A 203 -34.16 14.23 -3.37
CA LYS A 203 -35.56 13.78 -3.10
C LYS A 203 -36.43 13.66 -4.33
N SER A 204 -36.03 14.23 -5.46
CA SER A 204 -36.80 14.27 -6.71
C SER A 204 -36.43 13.18 -7.72
N LEU A 205 -35.39 12.36 -7.42
CA LEU A 205 -34.86 11.36 -8.35
C LEU A 205 -35.63 10.03 -8.28
N PRO A 206 -35.71 9.25 -9.38
CA PRO A 206 -36.19 7.88 -9.36
C PRO A 206 -35.37 7.01 -8.40
N MET A 207 -35.98 5.99 -7.79
CA MET A 207 -35.35 5.17 -6.73
C MET A 207 -34.02 4.55 -7.15
N ALA A 208 -33.85 4.12 -8.39
CA ALA A 208 -32.56 3.56 -8.88
C ALA A 208 -31.46 4.62 -8.96
N ASP A 209 -31.80 5.87 -9.21
CA ASP A 209 -30.89 6.99 -9.29
C ASP A 209 -30.61 7.59 -7.89
N GLN A 210 -31.60 7.49 -6.97
CA GLN A 210 -31.43 7.91 -5.58
C GLN A 210 -30.25 7.14 -4.91
N GLN A 211 -30.14 5.84 -5.08
CA GLN A 211 -29.04 5.05 -4.50
C GLN A 211 -27.66 5.48 -5.02
N ARG A 212 -27.55 5.75 -6.33
CA ARG A 212 -26.32 6.26 -6.93
C ARG A 212 -25.99 7.66 -6.45
N TYR A 213 -27.02 8.48 -6.33
CA TYR A 213 -26.93 9.83 -5.84
C TYR A 213 -26.51 9.88 -4.36
N GLU A 214 -27.10 9.04 -3.51
CA GLU A 214 -26.72 8.90 -2.09
C GLU A 214 -25.28 8.44 -1.93
N GLN A 215 -24.81 7.51 -2.76
CA GLN A 215 -23.40 7.09 -2.76
C GLN A 215 -22.47 8.25 -3.17
N TYR A 216 -22.88 9.05 -4.15
CA TYR A 216 -22.13 10.22 -4.60
C TYR A 216 -22.07 11.29 -3.50
N VAL A 217 -23.21 11.61 -2.89
CA VAL A 217 -23.31 12.58 -1.78
C VAL A 217 -22.51 12.09 -0.57
N LYS A 218 -22.58 10.80 -0.23
CA LYS A 218 -21.77 10.20 0.82
C LYS A 218 -20.27 10.43 0.60
N GLY A 219 -19.78 10.30 -0.64
CA GLY A 219 -18.38 10.57 -0.96
C GLY A 219 -17.97 12.00 -0.64
N PHE A 220 -18.84 13.00 -0.84
CA PHE A 220 -18.58 14.38 -0.46
C PHE A 220 -18.59 14.57 1.06
N HIS A 221 -19.51 13.96 1.78
CA HIS A 221 -19.53 13.97 3.24
C HIS A 221 -18.23 13.39 3.82
N ASP A 222 -17.81 12.24 3.33
CA ASP A 222 -16.58 11.58 3.81
C ASP A 222 -15.35 12.49 3.60
N ILE A 223 -15.26 13.21 2.47
CA ILE A 223 -14.19 14.18 2.19
C ILE A 223 -14.28 15.38 3.13
N ASN A 224 -15.45 15.92 3.35
CA ASN A 224 -15.67 17.07 4.22
C ASN A 224 -15.35 16.74 5.68
N ASP A 225 -15.79 15.59 6.17
CA ASP A 225 -15.48 15.07 7.51
C ASP A 225 -13.99 14.88 7.70
N LEU A 226 -13.29 14.32 6.71
CA LEU A 226 -11.84 14.18 6.75
C LEU A 226 -11.16 15.55 6.87
N ARG A 227 -11.59 16.54 6.10
CA ARG A 227 -11.08 17.91 6.14
C ARG A 227 -11.23 18.55 7.53
N VAL A 228 -12.40 18.42 8.15
CA VAL A 228 -12.66 18.95 9.49
C VAL A 228 -11.76 18.28 10.52
N ARG A 229 -11.64 16.96 10.47
CA ARG A 229 -10.77 16.18 11.37
C ARG A 229 -9.29 16.52 11.22
N LEU A 230 -8.81 16.69 9.98
CA LEU A 230 -7.43 17.13 9.71
C LEU A 230 -7.17 18.54 10.28
N GLY A 231 -8.15 19.45 10.19
CA GLY A 231 -8.07 20.79 10.79
C GLY A 231 -7.85 20.75 12.31
N GLY A 232 -8.50 19.81 13.00
CA GLY A 232 -8.37 19.63 14.45
C GLY A 232 -7.00 19.14 14.92
N VAL A 233 -6.15 18.62 14.03
CA VAL A 233 -4.81 18.08 14.34
C VAL A 233 -3.68 18.86 13.65
N SER A 234 -3.95 20.09 13.25
CA SER A 234 -3.08 20.89 12.39
C SER A 234 -1.65 21.07 12.91
N GLU A 235 -1.45 21.33 14.20
CA GLU A 235 -0.10 21.47 14.77
C GLU A 235 0.72 20.18 14.71
N HIS A 236 0.09 19.06 14.96
CA HIS A 236 0.74 17.76 14.83
C HIS A 236 1.15 17.47 13.39
N LEU A 237 0.24 17.73 12.43
CA LEU A 237 0.52 17.52 11.01
C LEU A 237 1.68 18.37 10.49
N ARG A 238 1.84 19.61 10.97
CA ARG A 238 2.95 20.50 10.58
C ARG A 238 4.33 19.90 10.83
N LYS A 239 4.49 19.04 11.83
CA LYS A 239 5.77 18.38 12.13
C LYS A 239 6.21 17.39 11.06
N PHE A 240 5.26 16.81 10.35
CA PHE A 240 5.50 15.74 9.38
C PHE A 240 5.21 16.16 7.94
N ALA A 241 4.55 17.30 7.72
CA ALA A 241 4.24 17.79 6.38
C ALA A 241 5.53 17.96 5.56
N PRO A 242 5.64 17.34 4.39
CA PRO A 242 6.80 17.52 3.53
C PRO A 242 6.87 18.98 3.03
N LYS A 243 8.09 19.46 2.81
CA LYS A 243 8.28 20.77 2.16
C LYS A 243 7.88 20.65 0.69
N VAL A 244 7.02 21.56 0.25
CA VAL A 244 6.67 21.69 -1.17
C VAL A 244 7.85 22.33 -1.89
N ASP A 245 8.32 21.67 -2.96
CA ASP A 245 9.39 22.15 -3.83
C ASP A 245 8.96 22.10 -5.31
N ASP A 246 9.87 22.41 -6.23
CA ASP A 246 9.57 22.48 -7.66
C ASP A 246 9.13 21.13 -8.25
N ARG A 247 9.45 19.99 -7.64
CA ARG A 247 9.00 18.66 -8.11
C ARG A 247 7.49 18.52 -8.11
N TYR A 248 6.78 19.23 -7.22
CA TYR A 248 5.31 19.19 -7.16
C TYR A 248 4.67 19.80 -8.41
N THR A 249 5.19 20.92 -8.88
CA THR A 249 4.56 21.72 -9.94
C THR A 249 5.32 21.72 -11.26
N LYS A 250 6.63 21.45 -11.24
CA LYS A 250 7.54 21.47 -12.38
C LYS A 250 8.43 20.23 -12.40
N PRO A 251 7.84 19.00 -12.36
CA PRO A 251 8.63 17.78 -12.39
C PRO A 251 9.38 17.69 -13.71
N GLN A 252 10.62 17.23 -13.65
CA GLN A 252 11.43 16.95 -14.84
C GLN A 252 11.01 15.62 -15.45
N PHE A 253 10.82 14.61 -14.61
CA PHE A 253 10.39 13.28 -14.98
C PHE A 253 9.28 12.77 -14.04
N GLU A 254 8.63 11.67 -14.42
CA GLU A 254 7.64 10.98 -13.58
C GLU A 254 8.22 10.52 -12.24
N THR A 255 9.52 10.19 -12.20
CA THR A 255 10.21 9.76 -10.97
C THR A 255 10.24 10.86 -9.90
N ASP A 256 10.21 12.13 -10.28
CA ASP A 256 10.06 13.24 -9.32
C ASP A 256 8.72 13.13 -8.58
N TRP A 257 7.64 12.83 -9.33
CA TRP A 257 6.33 12.64 -8.73
C TRP A 257 6.22 11.33 -7.94
N HIS A 258 6.88 10.26 -8.39
CA HIS A 258 6.95 9.02 -7.62
C HIS A 258 7.59 9.26 -6.25
N ASP A 259 8.72 9.96 -6.20
CA ASP A 259 9.41 10.30 -4.95
C ASP A 259 8.54 11.17 -4.03
N VAL A 260 7.88 12.18 -4.57
CA VAL A 260 6.99 13.07 -3.81
C VAL A 260 5.77 12.33 -3.28
N LEU A 261 5.16 11.44 -4.08
CA LEU A 261 4.04 10.60 -3.64
C LEU A 261 4.46 9.66 -2.50
N LEU A 262 5.66 9.07 -2.60
CA LEU A 262 6.22 8.25 -1.53
C LEU A 262 6.44 9.07 -0.26
N ASP A 263 7.02 10.28 -0.36
CA ASP A 263 7.21 11.19 0.77
C ASP A 263 5.89 11.57 1.45
N LEU A 264 4.84 11.80 0.68
CA LEU A 264 3.49 12.07 1.19
C LEU A 264 2.90 10.84 1.90
N GLY A 265 3.07 9.65 1.35
CA GLY A 265 2.65 8.40 2.00
C GLY A 265 3.39 8.14 3.31
N ILE A 266 4.70 8.31 3.33
CA ILE A 266 5.55 8.21 4.53
C ILE A 266 5.10 9.23 5.58
N SER A 267 4.88 10.46 5.15
CA SER A 267 4.42 11.54 6.04
C SER A 267 3.04 11.23 6.64
N ALA A 268 2.11 10.68 5.86
CA ALA A 268 0.80 10.26 6.33
C ALA A 268 0.89 9.15 7.39
N LEU A 269 1.82 8.20 7.23
CA LEU A 269 2.11 7.16 8.24
C LEU A 269 2.71 7.76 9.50
N LYS A 270 3.75 8.60 9.37
CA LYS A 270 4.49 9.23 10.49
C LYS A 270 3.59 10.15 11.32
N SER A 271 2.67 10.85 10.69
CA SER A 271 1.71 11.72 11.35
C SER A 271 0.48 10.99 11.92
N GLY A 272 0.35 9.68 11.68
CA GLY A 272 -0.81 8.91 12.12
C GLY A 272 -2.09 9.22 11.33
N ILE A 273 -1.99 9.84 10.16
CA ILE A 273 -3.15 10.04 9.26
C ILE A 273 -3.68 8.69 8.80
N THR A 274 -2.80 7.75 8.47
CA THR A 274 -3.18 6.40 8.03
C THR A 274 -2.39 5.30 8.74
N SER A 275 -3.00 4.13 8.91
CA SER A 275 -2.36 2.88 9.36
C SER A 275 -2.17 1.88 8.21
N VAL A 276 -2.84 2.08 7.07
CA VAL A 276 -2.69 1.23 5.88
C VAL A 276 -2.35 2.10 4.68
N LEU A 277 -1.22 1.78 4.03
CA LEU A 277 -0.77 2.44 2.81
C LEU A 277 -0.62 1.41 1.70
N THR A 278 -1.32 1.62 0.59
CA THR A 278 -1.16 0.81 -0.64
C THR A 278 -0.46 1.65 -1.70
N ILE A 279 0.65 1.15 -2.21
CA ILE A 279 1.47 1.78 -3.25
C ILE A 279 1.47 0.89 -4.48
N GLY A 280 0.96 1.38 -5.60
CA GLY A 280 1.07 0.75 -6.91
C GLY A 280 2.18 1.40 -7.73
N SER A 281 3.29 0.69 -7.95
CA SER A 281 4.31 1.11 -8.92
C SER A 281 3.85 0.72 -10.32
N GLY A 282 3.15 1.64 -11.02
CA GLY A 282 2.44 1.39 -12.28
C GLY A 282 0.92 1.37 -12.14
N ARG A 283 0.34 1.78 -11.01
CA ARG A 283 -1.10 1.91 -10.71
C ARG A 283 -1.95 0.65 -11.01
N GLY A 284 -1.35 -0.55 -11.02
CA GLY A 284 -2.07 -1.77 -11.37
C GLY A 284 -2.33 -1.96 -12.87
N GLU A 285 -1.99 -0.98 -13.71
CA GLU A 285 -1.97 -1.08 -15.16
C GLU A 285 -0.56 -1.42 -15.68
N ILE A 286 -0.47 -1.72 -16.99
CA ILE A 286 0.78 -2.13 -17.63
C ILE A 286 1.64 -0.96 -18.13
N PHE A 287 1.18 0.26 -17.98
CA PHE A 287 1.75 1.43 -18.66
C PHE A 287 2.60 2.32 -17.77
N GLY A 288 3.46 1.73 -16.92
CA GLY A 288 4.48 2.50 -16.23
C GLY A 288 5.44 3.16 -17.23
N SER A 289 6.04 4.28 -16.81
CA SER A 289 7.15 4.91 -17.53
C SER A 289 8.30 5.08 -16.56
N TRP A 290 9.51 4.98 -17.07
CA TRP A 290 10.74 5.03 -16.31
C TRP A 290 11.78 5.95 -16.97
N LYS A 291 11.31 7.02 -17.63
CA LYS A 291 12.18 8.00 -18.32
C LYS A 291 13.15 8.67 -17.36
N GLY A 292 12.73 8.94 -16.12
CA GLY A 292 13.62 9.44 -15.07
C GLY A 292 14.78 8.49 -14.71
N LEU A 293 14.68 7.22 -15.10
CA LEU A 293 15.77 6.25 -15.01
C LEU A 293 16.56 6.12 -16.33
N GLY A 294 16.25 6.91 -17.35
CA GLY A 294 16.83 6.79 -18.69
C GLY A 294 16.33 5.54 -19.44
N VAL A 295 15.07 5.15 -19.18
CA VAL A 295 14.40 4.03 -19.89
C VAL A 295 13.33 4.63 -20.79
N GLU A 296 13.55 4.56 -22.09
CA GLU A 296 12.65 5.13 -23.11
C GLU A 296 11.50 4.18 -23.50
N GLU A 297 11.63 2.90 -23.18
CA GLU A 297 10.64 1.88 -23.52
C GLU A 297 9.33 2.12 -22.77
N GLN A 298 8.21 1.84 -23.46
CA GLN A 298 6.89 1.91 -22.87
C GLN A 298 6.60 0.70 -21.98
N GLY A 299 5.85 0.91 -20.92
CA GLY A 299 5.56 -0.09 -19.91
C GLY A 299 4.99 -1.41 -20.45
N HIS A 300 4.11 -1.39 -21.46
CA HIS A 300 3.58 -2.61 -22.08
C HIS A 300 4.71 -3.45 -22.72
N ASN A 301 5.55 -2.82 -23.54
CA ASN A 301 6.68 -3.49 -24.19
C ASN A 301 7.69 -4.03 -23.18
N LEU A 302 7.94 -3.27 -22.10
CA LEU A 302 8.80 -3.72 -21.02
C LEU A 302 8.33 -5.05 -20.43
N GLY A 303 7.03 -5.23 -20.21
CA GLY A 303 6.49 -6.47 -19.67
C GLY A 303 6.76 -7.69 -20.56
N HIS A 304 6.78 -7.50 -21.89
CA HIS A 304 7.15 -8.56 -22.83
C HIS A 304 8.66 -8.84 -22.85
N MET A 305 9.48 -7.90 -22.42
CA MET A 305 10.93 -8.00 -22.38
C MET A 305 11.46 -8.50 -21.03
N GLU A 306 10.58 -8.79 -20.06
CA GLU A 306 11.00 -9.13 -18.71
C GLU A 306 11.82 -10.43 -18.69
N GLN A 307 13.09 -10.24 -18.39
CA GLN A 307 14.05 -11.31 -18.08
C GLN A 307 14.84 -10.88 -16.85
N PRO A 308 15.22 -11.80 -15.97
CA PRO A 308 15.87 -11.47 -14.69
C PRO A 308 17.23 -10.78 -14.86
N ASP A 309 17.89 -11.00 -15.96
CA ASP A 309 19.21 -10.43 -16.34
C ASP A 309 19.10 -9.24 -17.30
N ASN A 310 17.91 -8.80 -17.66
CA ASN A 310 17.72 -7.61 -18.49
C ASN A 310 18.10 -6.34 -17.72
N PRO A 311 19.09 -5.55 -18.20
CA PRO A 311 19.58 -4.36 -17.49
C PRO A 311 18.50 -3.30 -17.21
N ILE A 312 17.51 -3.19 -18.07
CA ILE A 312 16.38 -2.26 -17.88
C ILE A 312 15.56 -2.68 -16.65
N TRP A 313 15.22 -3.98 -16.58
CA TRP A 313 14.47 -4.51 -15.45
C TRP A 313 15.26 -4.48 -14.15
N ILE A 314 16.54 -4.79 -14.17
CA ILE A 314 17.42 -4.64 -13.00
C ILE A 314 17.34 -3.20 -12.50
N LYS A 315 17.48 -2.21 -13.38
CA LYS A 315 17.41 -0.78 -13.03
C LYS A 315 16.07 -0.38 -12.38
N ILE A 316 14.94 -0.85 -12.95
CA ILE A 316 13.60 -0.59 -12.42
C ILE A 316 13.42 -1.24 -11.04
N ARG A 317 13.86 -2.51 -10.88
CA ARG A 317 13.77 -3.22 -9.59
C ARG A 317 14.67 -2.59 -8.53
N GLN A 318 15.87 -2.14 -8.90
CA GLN A 318 16.74 -1.37 -8.03
C GLN A 318 16.10 -0.03 -7.59
N TYR A 319 15.37 0.64 -8.48
CA TYR A 319 14.62 1.84 -8.12
C TYR A 319 13.54 1.53 -7.07
N ASN A 320 12.74 0.49 -7.29
CA ASN A 320 11.73 0.06 -6.31
C ASN A 320 12.37 -0.34 -4.96
N SER A 321 13.48 -1.06 -4.97
CA SER A 321 14.18 -1.45 -3.73
C SER A 321 14.74 -0.26 -2.98
N ARG A 322 15.23 0.80 -3.65
CA ARG A 322 15.61 2.07 -3.00
C ARG A 322 14.42 2.80 -2.38
N MET A 323 13.23 2.74 -2.99
CA MET A 323 12.00 3.27 -2.37
C MET A 323 11.66 2.52 -1.09
N LEU A 324 11.83 1.19 -1.06
CA LEU A 324 11.63 0.39 0.15
C LEU A 324 12.63 0.76 1.23
N VAL A 325 13.92 0.94 0.88
CA VAL A 325 14.96 1.42 1.81
C VAL A 325 14.56 2.77 2.41
N LYS A 326 14.21 3.74 1.58
CA LYS A 326 13.76 5.07 2.03
C LYS A 326 12.58 4.96 3.00
N LEU A 327 11.60 4.11 2.69
CA LEU A 327 10.44 3.88 3.54
C LEU A 327 10.86 3.32 4.90
N MET A 328 11.72 2.30 4.93
CA MET A 328 12.20 1.68 6.16
C MET A 328 13.01 2.66 7.02
N GLU A 329 13.99 3.37 6.44
CA GLU A 329 14.80 4.38 7.13
C GLU A 329 13.95 5.48 7.74
N GLN A 330 12.94 5.96 7.01
CA GLN A 330 12.04 6.99 7.50
C GLN A 330 11.15 6.50 8.66
N LEU A 331 10.72 5.25 8.66
CA LEU A 331 9.98 4.67 9.77
C LEU A 331 10.89 4.34 10.97
N GLU A 332 12.14 3.93 10.73
CA GLU A 332 13.15 3.73 11.78
C GLU A 332 13.53 5.05 12.48
N SER A 333 13.44 6.19 11.78
CA SER A 333 13.74 7.51 12.36
C SER A 333 12.72 7.99 13.39
N VAL A 334 11.59 7.31 13.54
CA VAL A 334 10.51 7.72 14.47
C VAL A 334 10.44 6.78 15.66
N PRO A 335 10.75 7.25 16.87
CA PRO A 335 10.60 6.44 18.09
C PRO A 335 9.13 6.04 18.32
N GLU A 336 8.91 4.77 18.69
CA GLU A 336 7.59 4.27 19.07
C GLU A 336 7.70 3.18 20.15
N GLY A 337 7.22 3.45 21.35
CA GLY A 337 7.36 2.56 22.49
C GLY A 337 8.84 2.38 22.88
N SER A 338 9.29 1.14 22.98
CA SER A 338 10.70 0.79 23.24
C SER A 338 11.56 0.66 21.99
N GLY A 339 10.99 0.85 20.82
CA GLY A 339 11.65 0.74 19.52
C GLY A 339 11.33 1.90 18.61
N THR A 340 11.08 1.59 17.35
CA THR A 340 10.76 2.54 16.28
C THR A 340 9.42 2.21 15.63
N MET A 341 8.92 3.10 14.78
CA MET A 341 7.72 2.81 13.98
C MET A 341 7.91 1.59 13.09
N MET A 342 9.14 1.34 12.59
CA MET A 342 9.42 0.18 11.74
C MET A 342 9.22 -1.14 12.48
N ASP A 343 9.50 -1.21 13.78
CA ASP A 343 9.34 -2.43 14.58
C ASP A 343 7.86 -2.85 14.73
N ASN A 344 6.93 -1.92 14.55
CA ASN A 344 5.48 -2.15 14.58
C ASN A 344 4.82 -2.08 13.19
N THR A 345 5.61 -2.09 12.13
CA THR A 345 5.15 -1.99 10.74
C THR A 345 5.50 -3.26 9.96
N LEU A 346 4.57 -3.71 9.12
CA LEU A 346 4.82 -4.73 8.11
C LEU A 346 4.74 -4.10 6.73
N ILE A 347 5.77 -4.29 5.91
CA ILE A 347 5.73 -3.96 4.49
C ILE A 347 5.60 -5.27 3.72
N VAL A 348 4.56 -5.38 2.91
CA VAL A 348 4.31 -6.50 1.99
C VAL A 348 4.69 -6.05 0.59
N TYR A 349 5.84 -6.47 0.11
CA TYR A 349 6.30 -6.18 -1.25
C TYR A 349 6.05 -7.36 -2.16
N THR A 350 5.29 -7.14 -3.21
CA THR A 350 4.92 -8.16 -4.21
C THR A 350 4.60 -7.48 -5.55
N SER A 351 4.02 -8.20 -6.47
CA SER A 351 3.54 -7.63 -7.73
C SER A 351 2.02 -7.62 -7.84
N ASN A 352 1.52 -6.88 -8.81
CA ASN A 352 0.11 -6.86 -9.17
C ASN A 352 -0.32 -8.00 -10.12
N ASN A 353 0.63 -8.86 -10.56
CA ASN A 353 0.36 -9.94 -11.52
C ASN A 353 1.32 -11.14 -11.40
N ALA A 354 1.56 -11.62 -10.19
CA ALA A 354 2.38 -12.80 -9.90
C ALA A 354 3.85 -12.66 -10.36
N ASP A 355 4.40 -13.63 -11.12
CA ASP A 355 5.81 -13.68 -11.47
C ASP A 355 6.18 -12.82 -12.70
N LYS A 356 5.27 -12.66 -13.65
CA LYS A 356 5.52 -11.93 -14.89
C LYS A 356 4.23 -11.53 -15.60
N GLN A 357 4.36 -10.72 -16.65
CA GLN A 357 3.26 -10.43 -17.59
C GLN A 357 2.86 -11.71 -18.36
N HIS A 358 1.59 -11.85 -18.70
CA HIS A 358 1.01 -13.02 -19.37
C HIS A 358 1.28 -14.35 -18.65
N THR A 359 1.29 -14.31 -17.33
CA THR A 359 1.46 -15.49 -16.48
C THR A 359 0.15 -16.21 -16.24
N ALA A 360 0.24 -17.50 -15.94
CA ALA A 360 -0.86 -18.29 -15.38
C ALA A 360 -1.01 -18.08 -13.87
N GLY A 361 -0.09 -17.35 -13.23
CA GLY A 361 -0.08 -17.14 -11.78
C GLY A 361 0.35 -18.36 -10.96
N ALA A 362 1.13 -19.25 -11.57
CA ALA A 362 1.60 -20.46 -10.87
C ALA A 362 2.59 -20.18 -9.73
N THR A 363 3.27 -19.03 -9.80
CA THR A 363 4.22 -18.59 -8.79
C THR A 363 3.97 -17.12 -8.48
N TRP A 364 3.84 -16.80 -7.18
CA TRP A 364 3.62 -15.43 -6.71
C TRP A 364 4.56 -15.11 -5.54
N PRO A 365 5.78 -14.62 -5.82
CA PRO A 365 6.73 -14.27 -4.77
C PRO A 365 6.27 -13.08 -3.96
N VAL A 366 6.63 -13.10 -2.67
CA VAL A 366 6.36 -12.04 -1.72
C VAL A 366 7.61 -11.80 -0.87
N MET A 367 7.90 -10.55 -0.57
CA MET A 367 8.84 -10.19 0.48
C MET A 367 8.10 -9.47 1.60
N LEU A 368 8.28 -9.92 2.82
CA LEU A 368 7.87 -9.21 4.02
C LEU A 368 9.08 -8.48 4.60
N LEU A 369 8.90 -7.19 4.96
CA LEU A 369 9.93 -6.40 5.62
C LEU A 369 9.36 -5.92 6.97
N GLY A 370 10.06 -6.28 8.04
CA GLY A 370 9.62 -6.06 9.42
C GLY A 370 9.01 -7.30 10.07
N ASN A 371 9.16 -7.40 11.38
CA ASN A 371 8.70 -8.54 12.18
C ASN A 371 7.47 -8.27 13.05
N CYS A 372 7.00 -7.01 13.08
CA CYS A 372 5.83 -6.59 13.87
C CYS A 372 5.90 -7.03 15.34
N GLY A 373 6.99 -6.72 16.02
CA GLY A 373 7.16 -7.08 17.42
C GLY A 373 7.43 -8.58 17.65
N GLY A 374 7.96 -9.29 16.64
CA GLY A 374 8.33 -10.69 16.73
C GLY A 374 7.27 -11.68 16.25
N ILE A 375 6.26 -11.22 15.52
CA ILE A 375 5.21 -12.11 14.97
C ILE A 375 5.69 -12.84 13.73
N PHE A 376 6.36 -12.12 12.82
CA PHE A 376 6.86 -12.69 11.58
C PHE A 376 8.32 -13.06 11.69
N LYS A 377 8.70 -14.18 11.09
CA LYS A 377 10.10 -14.54 10.87
C LYS A 377 10.77 -13.49 9.98
N THR A 378 12.04 -13.22 10.23
CA THR A 378 12.88 -12.33 9.40
C THR A 378 14.27 -12.90 9.24
N GLY A 379 15.10 -12.30 8.37
CA GLY A 379 16.44 -12.82 8.04
C GLY A 379 16.41 -14.17 7.35
N CYS A 380 15.33 -14.52 6.65
CA CYS A 380 15.13 -15.86 6.10
C CYS A 380 14.41 -15.90 4.75
N PHE A 381 14.57 -17.01 4.07
CA PHE A 381 13.83 -17.43 2.89
C PHE A 381 12.95 -18.63 3.25
N THR A 382 11.68 -18.62 2.82
CA THR A 382 10.76 -19.75 2.93
C THR A 382 10.32 -20.20 1.54
N GLN A 383 10.60 -21.47 1.24
CA GLN A 383 10.06 -22.15 0.07
C GLN A 383 8.85 -22.97 0.50
N LEU A 384 7.67 -22.59 0.05
CA LEU A 384 6.43 -23.33 0.22
C LEU A 384 6.29 -24.43 -0.85
N ASP A 385 5.38 -25.37 -0.64
CA ASP A 385 5.15 -26.53 -1.51
C ASP A 385 4.40 -26.23 -2.83
N GLY A 386 4.03 -24.96 -3.07
CA GLY A 386 3.31 -24.54 -4.27
C GLY A 386 1.80 -24.77 -4.24
N LYS A 387 1.24 -25.26 -3.16
CA LYS A 387 -0.21 -25.56 -3.05
C LYS A 387 -1.03 -24.42 -2.48
N ARG A 388 -0.40 -23.48 -1.79
CA ARG A 388 -1.12 -22.40 -1.11
C ARG A 388 -1.30 -21.19 -2.04
N PRO A 389 -2.54 -20.67 -2.19
CA PRO A 389 -2.79 -19.45 -2.93
C PRO A 389 -2.33 -18.21 -2.16
N ILE A 390 -2.19 -17.08 -2.85
CA ILE A 390 -1.86 -15.78 -2.23
C ILE A 390 -2.86 -15.39 -1.12
N ASN A 391 -4.10 -15.86 -1.21
CA ASN A 391 -5.14 -15.71 -0.18
C ASN A 391 -4.71 -16.25 1.20
N ALA A 392 -3.84 -17.26 1.24
CA ALA A 392 -3.32 -17.79 2.51
C ALA A 392 -2.45 -16.77 3.25
N LEU A 393 -1.70 -15.94 2.52
CA LEU A 393 -1.01 -14.78 3.12
C LEU A 393 -2.03 -13.78 3.69
N TYR A 394 -3.09 -13.47 2.96
CA TYR A 394 -4.13 -12.53 3.39
C TYR A 394 -4.89 -13.05 4.62
N SER A 395 -5.21 -14.35 4.64
CA SER A 395 -5.74 -15.01 5.85
C SER A 395 -4.76 -14.88 7.03
N THR A 396 -3.46 -15.05 6.79
CA THR A 396 -2.43 -14.90 7.83
C THR A 396 -2.42 -13.49 8.40
N LEU A 397 -2.44 -12.45 7.54
CA LEU A 397 -2.45 -11.05 7.95
C LEU A 397 -3.67 -10.71 8.82
N LEU A 398 -4.85 -11.22 8.47
CA LEU A 398 -6.06 -11.03 9.28
C LEU A 398 -5.96 -11.75 10.62
N ASN A 399 -5.51 -13.00 10.64
CA ASN A 399 -5.36 -13.76 11.89
C ASN A 399 -4.40 -13.08 12.88
N VAL A 400 -3.23 -12.62 12.42
CA VAL A 400 -2.28 -11.91 13.30
C VAL A 400 -2.76 -10.52 13.71
N SER A 401 -3.75 -9.98 13.00
CA SER A 401 -4.43 -8.72 13.34
C SER A 401 -5.68 -8.96 14.21
N GLY A 402 -5.90 -10.19 14.69
CA GLY A 402 -6.99 -10.53 15.61
C GLY A 402 -8.33 -10.89 14.94
N VAL A 403 -8.35 -11.06 13.63
CA VAL A 403 -9.55 -11.47 12.89
C VAL A 403 -9.40 -12.92 12.40
N PRO A 404 -10.07 -13.90 13.01
CA PRO A 404 -10.04 -15.27 12.56
C PRO A 404 -10.49 -15.38 11.09
N CYS A 405 -9.64 -15.93 10.24
CA CYS A 405 -9.91 -16.08 8.81
C CYS A 405 -9.20 -17.32 8.28
N ASP A 406 -9.96 -18.33 7.93
CA ASP A 406 -9.42 -19.57 7.36
C ASP A 406 -9.16 -19.43 5.86
N ARG A 407 -9.99 -18.65 5.14
CA ARG A 407 -9.90 -18.46 3.70
C ARG A 407 -10.39 -17.08 3.30
N PHE A 408 -9.47 -16.17 3.07
CA PHE A 408 -9.81 -14.84 2.57
C PHE A 408 -10.31 -14.92 1.12
N ASN A 409 -11.55 -14.49 0.86
CA ASN A 409 -12.18 -14.42 -0.48
C ASN A 409 -12.05 -15.69 -1.35
N LEU A 410 -11.74 -16.84 -0.78
CA LEU A 410 -11.60 -18.09 -1.52
C LEU A 410 -12.78 -19.02 -1.20
N SER A 411 -13.63 -19.30 -2.19
CA SER A 411 -14.75 -20.20 -2.03
C SER A 411 -14.29 -21.65 -1.82
N ASP A 412 -15.11 -22.48 -1.17
CA ASP A 412 -14.82 -23.90 -0.96
C ASP A 412 -14.54 -24.66 -2.27
N LYS A 413 -15.28 -24.34 -3.32
CA LYS A 413 -15.09 -24.91 -4.66
C LYS A 413 -13.71 -24.61 -5.22
N MET A 414 -13.23 -23.35 -5.06
CA MET A 414 -11.90 -22.96 -5.55
C MET A 414 -10.80 -23.54 -4.66
N ALA A 415 -11.00 -23.59 -3.35
CA ALA A 415 -10.07 -24.20 -2.42
C ALA A 415 -9.88 -25.70 -2.74
N ALA A 416 -10.97 -26.43 -2.97
CA ALA A 416 -10.93 -27.84 -3.36
C ALA A 416 -10.24 -28.04 -4.72
N LYS A 417 -10.50 -27.15 -5.70
CA LYS A 417 -9.88 -27.23 -7.03
C LYS A 417 -8.35 -27.16 -6.99
N PHE A 418 -7.80 -26.34 -6.09
CA PHE A 418 -6.35 -26.12 -6.00
C PHE A 418 -5.68 -26.86 -4.84
N ASP A 419 -6.41 -27.76 -4.16
CA ASP A 419 -5.94 -28.44 -2.94
C ASP A 419 -5.37 -27.42 -1.92
N ALA A 420 -6.01 -26.26 -1.84
CA ALA A 420 -5.57 -25.18 -0.99
C ALA A 420 -5.90 -25.50 0.47
N GLY A 421 -4.90 -25.62 1.31
CA GLY A 421 -5.07 -25.74 2.75
C GLY A 421 -5.86 -24.56 3.34
N THR A 422 -6.20 -24.67 4.62
CA THR A 422 -6.93 -23.64 5.37
C THR A 422 -6.04 -22.98 6.43
N GLY A 423 -6.46 -21.83 6.91
CA GLY A 423 -5.82 -21.09 7.98
C GLY A 423 -4.53 -20.39 7.59
N PRO A 424 -3.85 -19.80 8.56
CA PRO A 424 -2.65 -19.00 8.33
C PRO A 424 -1.45 -19.84 7.90
N LEU A 425 -0.50 -19.20 7.22
CA LEU A 425 0.82 -19.73 6.86
C LEU A 425 1.70 -19.78 8.12
N LYS A 426 1.72 -20.92 8.80
CA LYS A 426 2.54 -21.09 10.02
C LYS A 426 4.04 -21.02 9.73
N GLU A 427 4.44 -21.32 8.51
CA GLU A 427 5.84 -21.31 8.05
C GLU A 427 6.48 -19.94 8.13
N ILE A 428 5.69 -18.86 8.07
CA ILE A 428 6.18 -17.47 8.10
C ILE A 428 6.07 -16.80 9.48
N LEU A 429 5.44 -17.47 10.43
CA LEU A 429 5.27 -17.00 11.80
C LEU A 429 6.36 -17.56 12.74
N VAL A 430 6.68 -16.79 13.80
CA VAL A 430 7.65 -17.20 14.84
C VAL A 430 7.08 -18.30 15.73
#